data_c57f3ba76bdecb775ff4125b56878502
#
_entry.id   c57f3ba76bdecb775ff4125b56878502
#
_cell.length_a   1.000
_cell.length_b   1.000
_cell.length_c   1.000
_cell.angle_alpha   90.00
_cell.angle_beta   90.00
_cell.angle_gamma   90.00
#
_symmetry.space_group_name_H-M   'P 1'
#
loop_
_entity.id
_entity.type
_entity.pdbx_description
1 polymer ?
#
loop_
_entity_poly.entity_id
_entity_poly.type
_entity_poly.pdbx_seq_one_letter_code
_entity_poly.pdbx_strand_id
1 'polypeptide(L)'
;SIIMIGDTATGKSEMLEAFRILGGEQVRGLTVVADDMGSLEVATDGRLLGYGTETGAFIRLDDLQQGYVFAQVDRAIIMSPQKPNARVVVPVTTLECVLRGHEVDMLLYANNYENVDAEHPVLERFAGAEQALAVFRNGAAMAKGTTTSSGLVHSYFANVFGPSQYRQVHEALAQHVFETAVNNGVYVGQIRTRLGVKGMESEGPREAARALFEVMTAAAGGTASQPTCS
;
A
#
# COMPACT_ATOMS: atom_id res chain seq x y z
N SER A 1 -0.01 -12.29 -1.21
CA SER A 1 -0.64 -10.93 -1.09
C SER A 1 0.43 -9.84 -1.02
N ILE A 2 0.08 -8.63 -1.41
CA ILE A 2 0.99 -7.48 -1.42
C ILE A 2 0.46 -6.44 -0.44
N ILE A 3 1.33 -5.94 0.43
CA ILE A 3 1.04 -4.82 1.32
C ILE A 3 1.91 -3.64 0.94
N MET A 4 1.28 -2.50 0.74
CA MET A 4 1.95 -1.23 0.51
C MET A 4 1.69 -0.28 1.67
N ILE A 5 2.76 0.19 2.31
CA ILE A 5 2.71 1.15 3.40
C ILE A 5 3.27 2.47 2.91
N GLY A 6 2.57 3.55 3.17
CA GLY A 6 2.97 4.91 2.81
C GLY A 6 1.95 5.91 3.30
N ASP A 7 2.39 7.13 3.56
CA ASP A 7 1.52 8.22 4.00
C ASP A 7 0.52 8.65 2.91
N THR A 8 -0.37 9.56 3.22
CA THR A 8 -1.31 10.15 2.25
C THR A 8 -0.57 10.69 1.02
N ALA A 9 -1.14 10.48 -0.15
CA ALA A 9 -0.59 10.90 -1.45
C ALA A 9 0.77 10.27 -1.81
N THR A 10 1.09 9.08 -1.28
CA THR A 10 2.27 8.33 -1.73
C THR A 10 2.04 7.51 -3.00
N GLY A 11 0.87 7.59 -3.61
CA GLY A 11 0.58 6.94 -4.89
C GLY A 11 0.04 5.52 -4.77
N LYS A 12 -0.38 5.06 -3.58
CA LYS A 12 -0.90 3.71 -3.37
C LYS A 12 -2.16 3.45 -4.21
N SER A 13 -3.15 4.31 -4.11
CA SER A 13 -4.42 4.16 -4.83
C SER A 13 -4.27 4.37 -6.34
N GLU A 14 -3.44 5.33 -6.76
CA GLU A 14 -3.12 5.58 -8.17
C GLU A 14 -2.39 4.38 -8.79
N MET A 15 -1.48 3.75 -8.04
CA MET A 15 -0.78 2.55 -8.49
C MET A 15 -1.71 1.35 -8.56
N LEU A 16 -2.61 1.18 -7.59
CA LEU A 16 -3.61 0.11 -7.59
C LEU A 16 -4.53 0.21 -8.82
N GLU A 17 -4.97 1.42 -9.17
CA GLU A 17 -5.76 1.64 -10.38
C GLU A 17 -4.96 1.37 -11.66
N ALA A 18 -3.71 1.86 -11.71
CA ALA A 18 -2.83 1.57 -12.84
C ALA A 18 -2.58 0.07 -13.00
N PHE A 19 -2.41 -0.65 -11.90
CA PHE A 19 -2.25 -2.11 -11.89
C PHE A 19 -3.48 -2.83 -12.43
N ARG A 20 -4.67 -2.38 -12.03
CA ARG A 20 -5.94 -2.92 -12.53
C ARG A 20 -6.07 -2.75 -14.04
N ILE A 21 -5.69 -1.59 -14.56
CA ILE A 21 -5.75 -1.30 -16.02
C ILE A 21 -4.71 -2.13 -16.76
N LEU A 22 -3.47 -2.21 -16.28
CA LEU A 22 -2.39 -2.98 -16.92
C LEU A 22 -2.67 -4.48 -16.91
N GLY A 23 -3.27 -4.97 -15.84
CA GLY A 23 -3.56 -6.40 -15.69
C GLY A 23 -4.52 -6.94 -16.73
N GLY A 24 -5.52 -6.15 -17.16
CA GLY A 24 -6.45 -6.51 -18.21
C GLY A 24 -6.92 -7.97 -18.13
N GLU A 25 -6.72 -8.71 -19.21
CA GLU A 25 -7.03 -10.15 -19.29
C GLU A 25 -6.03 -11.05 -18.55
N GLN A 26 -4.87 -10.55 -18.17
CA GLN A 26 -3.80 -11.31 -17.51
C GLN A 26 -3.99 -11.39 -15.99
N VAL A 27 -4.69 -10.44 -15.38
CA VAL A 27 -5.07 -10.47 -13.96
C VAL A 27 -6.48 -11.04 -13.85
N ARG A 28 -6.58 -12.29 -13.43
CA ARG A 28 -7.86 -13.01 -13.29
C ARG A 28 -8.76 -12.45 -12.19
N GLY A 29 -8.20 -11.69 -11.27
CA GLY A 29 -8.94 -11.02 -10.20
C GLY A 29 -8.00 -10.18 -9.35
N LEU A 30 -8.50 -9.03 -8.91
CA LEU A 30 -7.85 -8.16 -7.95
C LEU A 30 -8.78 -8.02 -6.75
N THR A 31 -8.33 -8.48 -5.59
CA THR A 31 -9.06 -8.34 -4.33
C THR A 31 -8.38 -7.30 -3.48
N VAL A 32 -9.09 -6.23 -3.13
CA VAL A 32 -8.63 -5.24 -2.16
C VAL A 32 -9.03 -5.74 -0.77
N VAL A 33 -8.05 -5.94 0.11
CA VAL A 33 -8.28 -6.40 1.49
C VAL A 33 -8.42 -5.21 2.44
N ALA A 34 -7.62 -4.18 2.23
CA ALA A 34 -7.66 -2.91 2.97
C ALA A 34 -7.21 -1.78 2.06
N ASP A 35 -7.77 -0.58 2.21
CA ASP A 35 -7.38 0.62 1.47
C ASP A 35 -6.55 1.58 2.33
N ASP A 36 -7.04 1.94 3.50
CA ASP A 36 -6.41 2.96 4.37
C ASP A 36 -5.58 2.34 5.50
N MET A 37 -6.13 1.39 6.22
CA MET A 37 -5.46 0.76 7.35
C MET A 37 -5.55 -0.77 7.31
N GLY A 38 -4.50 -1.40 7.85
CA GLY A 38 -4.42 -2.84 8.03
C GLY A 38 -3.56 -3.19 9.23
N SER A 39 -3.54 -4.45 9.57
CA SER A 39 -2.67 -4.98 10.62
C SER A 39 -1.84 -6.15 10.11
N LEU A 40 -0.67 -6.32 10.72
CA LEU A 40 0.24 -7.44 10.48
C LEU A 40 0.32 -8.30 11.73
N GLU A 41 0.33 -9.61 11.53
CA GLU A 41 0.50 -10.60 12.58
C GLU A 41 1.56 -11.63 12.17
N VAL A 42 2.44 -11.95 13.10
CA VAL A 42 3.27 -13.15 12.97
C VAL A 42 2.53 -14.29 13.61
N ALA A 43 2.03 -15.20 12.79
CA ALA A 43 1.28 -16.37 13.26
C ALA A 43 2.17 -17.35 14.03
N THR A 44 1.55 -18.25 14.79
CA THR A 44 2.27 -19.26 15.62
C THR A 44 3.12 -20.21 14.80
N ASP A 45 2.80 -20.39 13.53
CA ASP A 45 3.58 -21.19 12.57
C ASP A 45 4.69 -20.39 11.87
N GLY A 46 4.85 -19.12 12.27
CA GLY A 46 5.88 -18.20 11.76
C GLY A 46 5.50 -17.47 10.48
N ARG A 47 4.33 -17.72 9.86
CA ARG A 47 3.90 -16.96 8.68
C ARG A 47 3.56 -15.52 9.02
N LEU A 48 3.81 -14.62 8.09
CA LEU A 48 3.34 -13.24 8.19
C LEU A 48 1.96 -13.12 7.54
N LEU A 49 0.97 -12.71 8.32
CA LEU A 49 -0.41 -12.52 7.87
C LEU A 49 -0.79 -11.05 7.90
N GLY A 50 -1.52 -10.61 6.87
CA GLY A 50 -2.12 -9.29 6.77
C GLY A 50 -3.63 -9.36 6.91
N TYR A 51 -4.21 -8.36 7.59
CA TYR A 51 -5.65 -8.21 7.80
C TYR A 51 -6.07 -6.78 7.44
N GLY A 52 -7.29 -6.61 6.95
CA GLY A 52 -7.92 -5.30 6.89
C GLY A 52 -8.49 -4.88 8.24
N THR A 53 -8.85 -3.61 8.35
CA THR A 53 -9.52 -3.03 9.53
C THR A 53 -10.90 -2.47 9.19
N GLU A 54 -11.15 -2.24 7.91
CA GLU A 54 -12.42 -1.71 7.39
C GLU A 54 -12.79 -2.36 6.05
N THR A 55 -14.07 -2.29 5.71
CA THR A 55 -14.60 -2.80 4.43
C THR A 55 -14.77 -1.72 3.36
N GLY A 56 -14.51 -0.46 3.71
CA GLY A 56 -14.72 0.69 2.84
C GLY A 56 -13.47 1.52 2.62
N ALA A 57 -13.31 2.05 1.42
CA ALA A 57 -12.31 3.06 1.11
C ALA A 57 -12.86 4.47 1.37
N PHE A 58 -12.03 5.35 1.95
CA PHE A 58 -12.33 6.74 2.24
C PHE A 58 -11.74 7.64 1.15
N ILE A 59 -12.56 8.00 0.16
CA ILE A 59 -12.09 8.75 -1.01
C ILE A 59 -12.59 10.18 -0.94
N ARG A 60 -11.74 11.13 -1.29
CA ARG A 60 -12.16 12.52 -1.45
C ARG A 60 -13.04 12.65 -2.69
N LEU A 61 -14.09 13.46 -2.60
CA LEU A 61 -15.03 13.67 -3.72
C LEU A 61 -14.34 14.29 -4.95
N ASP A 62 -13.38 15.16 -4.71
CA ASP A 62 -12.58 15.82 -5.76
C ASP A 62 -11.52 14.91 -6.38
N ASP A 63 -11.16 13.82 -5.71
CA ASP A 63 -10.24 12.78 -6.21
C ASP A 63 -10.99 11.57 -6.84
N LEU A 64 -12.32 11.62 -6.88
CA LEU A 64 -13.15 10.55 -7.42
C LEU A 64 -13.01 10.50 -8.96
N GLN A 65 -12.06 9.75 -9.44
CA GLN A 65 -11.86 9.50 -10.86
C GLN A 65 -12.53 8.20 -11.30
N GLN A 66 -12.71 8.03 -12.61
CA GLN A 66 -13.16 6.76 -13.18
C GLN A 66 -12.09 5.68 -12.93
N GLY A 67 -12.25 4.93 -11.86
CA GLY A 67 -11.33 3.89 -11.41
C GLY A 67 -12.05 2.72 -10.76
N TYR A 68 -11.30 1.88 -10.06
CA TYR A 68 -11.86 0.66 -9.44
C TYR A 68 -12.97 0.96 -8.43
N VAL A 69 -12.96 2.14 -7.84
CA VAL A 69 -13.95 2.58 -6.88
C VAL A 69 -15.18 3.20 -7.54
N PHE A 70 -15.02 3.78 -8.74
CA PHE A 70 -16.12 4.45 -9.44
C PHE A 70 -17.31 3.54 -9.72
N ALA A 71 -17.06 2.28 -10.00
CA ALA A 71 -18.11 1.27 -10.23
C ALA A 71 -18.95 0.95 -8.98
N GLN A 72 -18.54 1.42 -7.80
CA GLN A 72 -19.23 1.22 -6.52
C GLN A 72 -19.88 2.49 -5.97
N VAL A 73 -19.89 3.59 -6.75
CA VAL A 73 -20.39 4.91 -6.30
C VAL A 73 -21.89 4.88 -5.96
N ASP A 74 -22.66 4.03 -6.62
CA ASP A 74 -24.09 3.80 -6.34
C ASP A 74 -24.32 3.24 -4.92
N ARG A 75 -23.30 2.63 -4.31
CA ARG A 75 -23.30 2.10 -2.94
C ARG A 75 -22.57 2.98 -1.94
N ALA A 76 -22.10 4.14 -2.39
CA ALA A 76 -21.29 5.04 -1.58
C ALA A 76 -22.11 5.85 -0.57
N ILE A 77 -21.48 6.17 0.56
CA ILE A 77 -22.03 7.09 1.57
C ILE A 77 -21.18 8.35 1.55
N ILE A 78 -21.83 9.50 1.31
CA ILE A 78 -21.16 10.80 1.33
C ILE A 78 -21.10 11.32 2.76
N MET A 79 -19.89 11.56 3.25
CA MET A 79 -19.63 12.12 4.57
C MET A 79 -19.31 13.61 4.47
N SER A 80 -19.95 14.43 5.31
CA SER A 80 -19.72 15.88 5.40
C SER A 80 -19.82 16.62 4.06
N PRO A 81 -20.92 16.46 3.29
CA PRO A 81 -21.02 16.96 1.91
C PRO A 81 -20.92 18.49 1.79
N GLN A 82 -21.07 19.22 2.88
CA GLN A 82 -21.02 20.70 2.91
C GLN A 82 -19.62 21.25 3.21
N LYS A 83 -18.61 20.38 3.37
CA LYS A 83 -17.22 20.81 3.66
C LYS A 83 -16.34 20.65 2.42
N PRO A 84 -15.30 21.50 2.27
CA PRO A 84 -14.34 21.38 1.16
C PRO A 84 -13.66 20.01 1.06
N ASN A 85 -13.61 19.25 2.15
CA ASN A 85 -13.02 17.92 2.24
C ASN A 85 -14.08 16.82 2.37
N ALA A 86 -15.18 16.91 1.64
CA ALA A 86 -16.19 15.86 1.63
C ALA A 86 -15.55 14.52 1.22
N ARG A 87 -15.89 13.48 1.96
CA ARG A 87 -15.40 12.11 1.73
C ARG A 87 -16.56 11.23 1.28
N VAL A 88 -16.24 10.32 0.38
CA VAL A 88 -17.13 9.23 -0.02
C VAL A 88 -16.57 7.95 0.60
N VAL A 89 -17.41 7.19 1.28
CA VAL A 89 -17.08 5.85 1.75
C VAL A 89 -17.67 4.86 0.76
N VAL A 90 -16.81 4.10 0.11
CA VAL A 90 -17.21 3.12 -0.91
C VAL A 90 -16.80 1.74 -0.44
N PRO A 91 -17.72 0.76 -0.41
CA PRO A 91 -17.35 -0.61 -0.06
C PRO A 91 -16.40 -1.20 -1.12
N VAL A 92 -15.24 -1.65 -0.71
CA VAL A 92 -14.22 -2.21 -1.61
C VAL A 92 -13.93 -3.68 -1.33
N THR A 93 -14.36 -4.17 -0.15
CA THR A 93 -14.14 -5.55 0.28
C THR A 93 -15.29 -6.06 1.15
N THR A 94 -15.23 -7.30 1.58
CA THR A 94 -16.21 -7.92 2.49
C THR A 94 -15.63 -8.08 3.89
N LEU A 95 -16.50 -8.17 4.91
CA LEU A 95 -16.07 -8.43 6.28
C LEU A 95 -15.31 -9.76 6.40
N GLU A 96 -15.72 -10.79 5.68
CA GLU A 96 -15.03 -12.07 5.64
C GLU A 96 -13.59 -11.91 5.12
N CYS A 97 -13.41 -11.14 4.05
CA CYS A 97 -12.10 -10.88 3.48
C CYS A 97 -11.20 -10.09 4.44
N VAL A 98 -11.75 -9.10 5.13
CA VAL A 98 -11.05 -8.28 6.12
C VAL A 98 -10.55 -9.12 7.30
N LEU A 99 -11.39 -10.02 7.82
CA LEU A 99 -11.09 -10.83 9.01
C LEU A 99 -10.24 -12.06 8.71
N ARG A 100 -10.19 -12.49 7.46
CA ARG A 100 -9.34 -13.61 7.06
C ARG A 100 -7.89 -13.17 6.94
N GLY A 101 -6.96 -13.86 7.62
CA GLY A 101 -5.53 -13.63 7.45
C GLY A 101 -5.07 -13.95 6.02
N HIS A 102 -4.38 -13.02 5.40
CA HIS A 102 -3.80 -13.17 4.05
C HIS A 102 -2.29 -13.29 4.18
N GLU A 103 -1.73 -14.39 3.74
CA GLU A 103 -0.28 -14.58 3.74
C GLU A 103 0.39 -13.50 2.89
N VAL A 104 1.43 -12.87 3.43
CA VAL A 104 2.11 -11.73 2.83
C VAL A 104 3.29 -12.21 2.00
N ASP A 105 3.25 -11.98 0.71
CA ASP A 105 4.36 -12.28 -0.22
C ASP A 105 5.27 -11.07 -0.42
N MET A 106 4.70 -9.86 -0.35
CA MET A 106 5.44 -8.62 -0.53
C MET A 106 5.02 -7.56 0.50
N LEU A 107 6.01 -6.88 1.10
CA LEU A 107 5.84 -5.75 2.01
C LEU A 107 6.64 -4.56 1.46
N LEU A 108 5.94 -3.57 0.91
CA LEU A 108 6.53 -2.48 0.15
C LEU A 108 6.30 -1.11 0.82
N TYR A 109 7.35 -0.29 0.88
CA TYR A 109 7.24 1.13 1.18
C TYR A 109 6.90 1.92 -0.09
N ALA A 110 5.85 2.73 -0.07
CA ALA A 110 5.47 3.59 -1.19
C ALA A 110 6.25 4.91 -1.14
N ASN A 111 7.27 5.04 -1.97
CA ASN A 111 8.13 6.21 -2.08
C ASN A 111 7.66 7.09 -3.24
N ASN A 112 7.20 8.31 -2.94
CA ASN A 112 6.66 9.22 -3.95
C ASN A 112 7.60 10.37 -4.32
N TYR A 113 8.79 10.47 -3.73
CA TYR A 113 9.65 11.65 -3.80
C TYR A 113 11.00 11.41 -4.49
N GLU A 114 11.46 10.16 -4.60
CA GLU A 114 12.72 9.86 -5.27
C GLU A 114 12.55 9.67 -6.77
N ASN A 115 13.56 10.13 -7.53
CA ASN A 115 13.68 9.78 -8.94
C ASN A 115 14.19 8.35 -9.11
N VAL A 116 13.94 7.81 -10.30
CA VAL A 116 14.44 6.51 -10.72
C VAL A 116 15.69 6.68 -11.56
N ASP A 117 16.73 5.93 -11.24
CA ASP A 117 17.99 5.84 -11.98
C ASP A 117 18.58 4.41 -11.87
N ALA A 118 19.83 4.23 -12.27
CA ALA A 118 20.49 2.93 -12.26
C ALA A 118 20.74 2.37 -10.84
N GLU A 119 20.89 3.27 -9.85
CA GLU A 119 21.11 2.90 -8.45
C GLU A 119 19.79 2.83 -7.66
N HIS A 120 18.76 3.51 -8.15
CA HIS A 120 17.45 3.61 -7.53
C HIS A 120 16.36 3.11 -8.49
N PRO A 121 16.18 1.79 -8.64
CA PRO A 121 15.18 1.22 -9.54
C PRO A 121 13.75 1.51 -9.05
N VAL A 122 12.77 1.35 -9.94
CA VAL A 122 11.34 1.54 -9.61
C VAL A 122 10.90 0.66 -8.44
N LEU A 123 11.28 -0.61 -8.48
CA LEU A 123 11.05 -1.58 -7.41
C LEU A 123 12.41 -2.06 -6.89
N GLU A 124 12.65 -1.86 -5.61
CA GLU A 124 13.91 -2.19 -4.95
C GLU A 124 13.67 -3.11 -3.77
N ARG A 125 14.42 -4.22 -3.71
CA ARG A 125 14.42 -5.11 -2.55
C ARG A 125 15.47 -4.66 -1.55
N PHE A 126 15.11 -4.58 -0.28
CA PHE A 126 16.07 -4.28 0.78
C PHE A 126 16.98 -5.46 1.07
N ALA A 127 18.22 -5.16 1.47
CA ALA A 127 19.22 -6.18 1.79
C ALA A 127 18.87 -6.98 3.06
N GLY A 128 18.03 -6.41 3.94
CA GLY A 128 17.63 -7.07 5.18
C GLY A 128 16.67 -6.23 6.02
N ALA A 129 16.28 -6.77 7.17
CA ALA A 129 15.31 -6.15 8.07
C ALA A 129 15.78 -4.79 8.62
N GLU A 130 17.05 -4.60 8.86
CA GLU A 130 17.60 -3.33 9.38
C GLU A 130 17.40 -2.18 8.38
N GLN A 131 17.74 -2.40 7.11
CA GLN A 131 17.50 -1.41 6.06
C GLN A 131 16.02 -1.11 5.89
N ALA A 132 15.18 -2.14 5.88
CA ALA A 132 13.73 -1.99 5.81
C ALA A 132 13.21 -1.14 6.97
N LEU A 133 13.56 -1.50 8.21
CA LEU A 133 13.15 -0.75 9.40
C LEU A 133 13.59 0.71 9.34
N ALA A 134 14.79 1.00 8.84
CA ALA A 134 15.25 2.38 8.70
C ALA A 134 14.35 3.20 7.78
N VAL A 135 13.98 2.67 6.60
CA VAL A 135 13.12 3.34 5.63
C VAL A 135 11.70 3.52 6.18
N PHE A 136 11.09 2.45 6.68
CA PHE A 136 9.71 2.50 7.20
C PHE A 136 9.62 3.41 8.44
N ARG A 137 10.58 3.35 9.34
CA ARG A 137 10.65 4.21 10.54
C ARG A 137 10.77 5.68 10.16
N ASN A 138 11.56 6.00 9.15
CA ASN A 138 11.72 7.36 8.63
C ASN A 138 10.41 7.90 8.02
N GLY A 139 9.65 7.07 7.33
CA GLY A 139 8.33 7.39 6.80
C GLY A 139 8.30 8.63 5.93
N ALA A 140 9.31 8.82 5.05
CA ALA A 140 9.43 10.00 4.22
C ALA A 140 8.40 10.02 3.08
N ALA A 141 7.75 11.16 2.85
CA ALA A 141 6.81 11.37 1.75
C ALA A 141 6.82 12.83 1.29
N MET A 142 6.60 13.06 0.00
CA MET A 142 6.33 14.41 -0.53
C MET A 142 4.87 14.76 -0.30
N ALA A 143 4.62 15.79 0.52
CA ALA A 143 3.27 16.27 0.78
C ALA A 143 2.70 17.02 -0.44
N LYS A 144 1.46 16.71 -0.82
CA LYS A 144 0.79 17.35 -1.99
C LYS A 144 0.21 18.74 -1.72
N GLY A 145 0.53 19.39 -0.60
CA GLY A 145 0.02 20.76 -0.31
C GLY A 145 -1.50 20.84 -0.04
N THR A 146 -2.22 19.74 -0.03
CA THR A 146 -3.65 19.66 0.33
C THR A 146 -3.90 19.55 1.83
N THR A 147 -2.81 19.35 2.58
CA THR A 147 -2.74 19.40 4.04
C THR A 147 -1.92 20.63 4.43
N THR A 148 -1.81 20.92 5.72
CA THR A 148 -1.02 22.02 6.27
C THR A 148 0.50 21.88 6.04
N SER A 149 0.94 20.80 5.40
CA SER A 149 2.34 20.47 5.14
C SER A 149 2.67 20.59 3.65
N SER A 150 3.85 21.14 3.34
CA SER A 150 4.40 21.21 1.99
C SER A 150 5.85 20.76 1.97
N GLY A 151 6.29 20.12 0.88
CA GLY A 151 7.64 19.58 0.76
C GLY A 151 7.78 18.15 1.32
N LEU A 152 9.01 17.73 1.55
CA LEU A 152 9.30 16.42 2.14
C LEU A 152 8.93 16.41 3.63
N VAL A 153 8.09 15.48 4.01
CA VAL A 153 7.63 15.26 5.39
C VAL A 153 8.06 13.87 5.86
N HIS A 154 8.13 13.70 7.17
CA HIS A 154 8.51 12.44 7.80
C HIS A 154 7.43 12.04 8.81
N SER A 155 6.92 10.83 8.67
CA SER A 155 5.89 10.27 9.55
C SER A 155 6.32 8.89 10.03
N TYR A 156 6.51 8.72 11.31
CA TYR A 156 6.92 7.45 11.91
C TYR A 156 6.06 6.29 11.37
N PHE A 157 6.67 5.33 10.67
CA PHE A 157 6.04 4.22 9.96
C PHE A 157 4.88 4.67 9.05
N ALA A 158 5.05 5.79 8.34
CA ALA A 158 4.04 6.38 7.46
C ALA A 158 2.71 6.63 8.19
N ASN A 159 2.79 7.22 9.40
CA ASN A 159 1.65 7.59 10.21
C ASN A 159 0.89 6.39 10.82
N VAL A 160 1.63 5.43 11.37
CA VAL A 160 1.04 4.27 12.05
C VAL A 160 0.04 4.71 13.13
N PHE A 161 -1.10 4.04 13.18
CA PHE A 161 -2.12 4.30 14.18
C PHE A 161 -1.67 3.76 15.56
N GLY A 162 -1.71 4.62 16.57
CA GLY A 162 -1.42 4.26 17.95
C GLY A 162 -0.88 5.43 18.75
N PRO A 163 -1.06 5.43 20.09
CA PRO A 163 -0.54 6.47 20.94
C PRO A 163 0.98 6.42 21.02
N SER A 164 1.63 7.59 20.99
CA SER A 164 3.10 7.73 21.00
C SER A 164 3.78 7.11 22.23
N GLN A 165 3.09 6.99 23.36
CA GLN A 165 3.61 6.32 24.57
C GLN A 165 3.86 4.84 24.39
N TYR A 166 3.27 4.19 23.39
CA TYR A 166 3.50 2.78 23.07
C TYR A 166 4.58 2.56 22.01
N ARG A 167 5.35 3.59 21.68
CA ARG A 167 6.38 3.52 20.65
C ARG A 167 7.39 2.38 20.87
N GLN A 168 7.83 2.15 22.11
CA GLN A 168 8.79 1.07 22.40
C GLN A 168 8.21 -0.31 22.10
N VAL A 169 6.92 -0.54 22.42
CA VAL A 169 6.24 -1.79 22.10
C VAL A 169 6.10 -1.95 20.59
N HIS A 170 5.74 -0.88 19.88
CA HIS A 170 5.63 -0.89 18.44
C HIS A 170 6.98 -1.17 17.77
N GLU A 171 8.09 -0.58 18.25
CA GLU A 171 9.44 -0.83 17.72
C GLU A 171 9.83 -2.32 17.85
N ALA A 172 9.55 -2.94 19.00
CA ALA A 172 9.84 -4.36 19.21
C ALA A 172 8.98 -5.25 18.30
N LEU A 173 7.70 -4.93 18.12
CA LEU A 173 6.80 -5.63 17.21
C LEU A 173 7.25 -5.46 15.75
N ALA A 174 7.58 -4.23 15.36
CA ALA A 174 8.07 -3.95 14.01
C ALA A 174 9.34 -4.73 13.70
N GLN A 175 10.31 -4.73 14.61
CA GLN A 175 11.52 -5.52 14.44
C GLN A 175 11.21 -7.01 14.24
N HIS A 176 10.36 -7.58 15.08
CA HIS A 176 9.95 -8.97 14.96
C HIS A 176 9.25 -9.27 13.61
N VAL A 177 8.34 -8.40 13.18
CA VAL A 177 7.64 -8.52 11.89
C VAL A 177 8.62 -8.49 10.72
N PHE A 178 9.54 -7.52 10.67
CA PHE A 178 10.47 -7.37 9.55
C PHE A 178 11.52 -8.46 9.51
N GLU A 179 12.03 -8.92 10.67
CA GLU A 179 12.93 -10.06 10.76
C GLU A 179 12.23 -11.34 10.28
N THR A 180 11.00 -11.58 10.70
CA THR A 180 10.20 -12.73 10.26
C THR A 180 9.94 -12.66 8.75
N ALA A 181 9.54 -11.49 8.23
CA ALA A 181 9.31 -11.31 6.80
C ALA A 181 10.54 -11.67 5.97
N VAL A 182 11.71 -11.13 6.34
CA VAL A 182 12.96 -11.38 5.62
C VAL A 182 13.37 -12.85 5.73
N ASN A 183 13.29 -13.46 6.92
CA ASN A 183 13.67 -14.86 7.15
C ASN A 183 12.76 -15.84 6.39
N ASN A 184 11.50 -15.49 6.18
CA ASN A 184 10.54 -16.30 5.42
C ASN A 184 10.56 -16.02 3.90
N GLY A 185 11.50 -15.18 3.44
CA GLY A 185 11.65 -14.91 2.02
C GLY A 185 10.63 -13.92 1.45
N VAL A 186 9.81 -13.28 2.29
CA VAL A 186 8.91 -12.20 1.87
C VAL A 186 9.73 -11.12 1.15
N TYR A 187 9.20 -10.61 0.05
CA TYR A 187 9.85 -9.50 -0.64
C TYR A 187 9.64 -8.22 0.15
N VAL A 188 10.63 -7.81 0.94
CA VAL A 188 10.59 -6.55 1.68
C VAL A 188 11.39 -5.50 0.91
N GLY A 189 10.75 -4.37 0.59
CA GLY A 189 11.37 -3.38 -0.28
C GLY A 189 10.64 -2.05 -0.34
N GLN A 190 10.96 -1.26 -1.35
CA GLN A 190 10.23 -0.04 -1.67
C GLN A 190 9.85 0.02 -3.15
N ILE A 191 8.80 0.76 -3.42
CA ILE A 191 8.32 1.03 -4.77
C ILE A 191 8.24 2.54 -5.00
N ARG A 192 8.93 3.05 -6.03
CA ARG A 192 8.99 4.46 -6.36
C ARG A 192 7.82 4.84 -7.25
N THR A 193 6.75 5.34 -6.65
CA THR A 193 5.56 5.81 -7.35
C THR A 193 5.79 7.16 -8.03
N ARG A 194 6.72 7.96 -7.53
CA ARG A 194 7.06 9.31 -8.03
C ARG A 194 5.87 10.27 -8.13
N LEU A 195 4.78 10.00 -7.42
CA LEU A 195 3.57 10.84 -7.45
C LEU A 195 3.84 12.28 -7.00
N GLY A 196 4.83 12.48 -6.13
CA GLY A 196 5.27 13.79 -5.65
C GLY A 196 6.36 14.44 -6.50
N VAL A 197 6.84 13.78 -7.56
CA VAL A 197 7.84 14.31 -8.48
C VAL A 197 7.14 15.04 -9.63
N LYS A 198 7.49 16.31 -9.84
CA LYS A 198 6.87 17.15 -10.86
C LYS A 198 6.99 16.53 -12.25
N GLY A 199 5.85 16.38 -12.93
CA GLY A 199 5.74 15.79 -14.25
C GLY A 199 5.64 14.27 -14.28
N MET A 200 5.69 13.61 -13.10
CA MET A 200 5.56 12.16 -12.97
C MET A 200 4.25 11.71 -12.31
N GLU A 201 3.33 12.64 -12.08
CA GLU A 201 2.11 12.40 -11.31
C GLU A 201 1.21 11.30 -11.91
N SER A 202 1.25 11.10 -13.21
CA SER A 202 0.50 10.05 -13.90
C SER A 202 1.36 8.88 -14.33
N GLU A 203 2.56 9.14 -14.85
CA GLU A 203 3.43 8.09 -15.39
C GLU A 203 4.15 7.31 -14.28
N GLY A 204 4.55 7.98 -13.20
CA GLY A 204 5.21 7.34 -12.07
C GLY A 204 4.43 6.15 -11.49
N PRO A 205 3.15 6.31 -11.09
CA PRO A 205 2.32 5.20 -10.63
C PRO A 205 2.12 4.09 -11.67
N ARG A 206 2.06 4.42 -12.97
CA ARG A 206 1.95 3.43 -14.05
C ARG A 206 3.21 2.59 -14.20
N GLU A 207 4.38 3.22 -14.15
CA GLU A 207 5.67 2.52 -14.18
C GLU A 207 5.84 1.64 -12.93
N ALA A 208 5.44 2.13 -11.75
CA ALA A 208 5.44 1.35 -10.53
C ALA A 208 4.53 0.11 -10.65
N ALA A 209 3.32 0.26 -11.17
CA ALA A 209 2.40 -0.85 -11.40
C ALA A 209 2.97 -1.87 -12.40
N ARG A 210 3.62 -1.39 -13.47
CA ARG A 210 4.26 -2.27 -14.48
C ARG A 210 5.40 -3.07 -13.87
N ALA A 211 6.31 -2.43 -13.14
CA ALA A 211 7.41 -3.11 -12.48
C ALA A 211 6.93 -4.16 -11.46
N LEU A 212 5.89 -3.84 -10.69
CA LEU A 212 5.28 -4.78 -9.77
C LEU A 212 4.66 -5.97 -10.50
N PHE A 213 3.95 -5.73 -11.60
CA PHE A 213 3.34 -6.77 -12.44
C PHE A 213 4.39 -7.73 -13.01
N GLU A 214 5.51 -7.22 -13.51
CA GLU A 214 6.61 -8.02 -14.04
C GLU A 214 7.19 -8.97 -12.99
N VAL A 215 7.42 -8.48 -11.77
CA VAL A 215 7.94 -9.33 -10.67
C VAL A 215 6.92 -10.39 -10.26
N MET A 216 5.63 -10.03 -10.19
CA MET A 216 4.58 -10.99 -9.85
C MET A 216 4.42 -12.09 -10.89
N THR A 217 4.49 -11.75 -12.17
CA THR A 217 4.38 -12.74 -13.26
C THR A 217 5.59 -13.66 -13.34
N ALA A 218 6.78 -13.13 -13.08
CA ALA A 218 8.00 -13.93 -12.98
C ALA A 218 7.92 -14.93 -11.80
N ALA A 219 7.35 -14.54 -10.67
CA ALA A 219 7.16 -15.40 -9.50
C ALA A 219 6.03 -16.43 -9.69
N ALA A 220 4.96 -16.08 -10.41
CA ALA A 220 3.78 -16.95 -10.61
C ALA A 220 4.05 -18.12 -11.57
N GLY A 221 5.13 -18.11 -12.34
CA GLY A 221 5.57 -19.27 -13.13
C GLY A 221 5.88 -20.51 -12.30
N GLY A 222 5.84 -20.44 -10.97
CA GLY A 222 6.20 -21.50 -10.03
C GLY A 222 5.15 -21.99 -9.03
N THR A 223 3.99 -21.36 -8.84
CA THR A 223 3.05 -21.74 -7.76
C THR A 223 1.57 -21.60 -8.10
N ALA A 224 0.77 -22.53 -7.56
CA ALA A 224 -0.69 -22.61 -7.72
C ALA A 224 -1.42 -21.56 -6.86
N SER A 225 -2.52 -21.01 -7.38
CA SER A 225 -3.36 -19.95 -6.84
C SER A 225 -4.05 -20.29 -5.51
N GLN A 226 -4.01 -19.34 -4.56
CA GLN A 226 -4.89 -19.34 -3.38
C GLN A 226 -6.33 -18.91 -3.78
N PRO A 227 -7.37 -19.35 -3.02
CA PRO A 227 -8.75 -18.97 -3.30
C PRO A 227 -9.00 -17.48 -3.06
N THR A 228 -9.65 -16.83 -4.00
CA THR A 228 -10.11 -15.44 -3.91
C THR A 228 -11.31 -15.31 -2.96
N CYS A 229 -11.45 -14.17 -2.27
CA CYS A 229 -12.69 -13.79 -1.58
C CYS A 229 -13.78 -13.55 -2.65
N SER A 230 -14.84 -14.30 -2.63
CA SER A 230 -16.03 -14.13 -3.50
C SER A 230 -17.04 -13.19 -2.87
#